data_5d59bc161a31372634d0b0df23a0c6cb
#
_entry.id   5d59bc161a31372634d0b0df23a0c6cb
#
_cell.length_a   1.000
_cell.length_b   1.000
_cell.length_c   1.000
_cell.angle_alpha   90.00
_cell.angle_beta   90.00
_cell.angle_gamma   90.00
#
_symmetry.space_group_name_H-M   'P 1'
#
loop_
_entity.id
_entity.type
_entity.pdbx_description
1 polymer ?
#
loop_
_entity_poly.entity_id
_entity_poly.type
_entity_poly.pdbx_seq_one_letter_code
_entity_poly.pdbx_strand_id
1 'polypeptide(L)'
;MLLAELIGIFIITLSVVYIYYKYVLLNYWRKKGVFYVEPTVPAGNLTSYVTGKLSVGELFRDAYMKYKDHRVFGMYTFFKPNLVIADLDLIRTVLTKEFASFHDRGMFCNEKIDPLSGHLFLLPGKKWRNLRVKLTPTFTSGKIKQMFMILKECGEEFAKNLENKAQMRDCIEIKDIFARYSTDIIMSTAFGIKSNCMKEPNNEFRHWGKKIFEERPFWNALLMFAPQVMDFFSIPFTDRDNVEYRQTHNIVRHDFMNLLIQLMEKGYVEADDEKDVNDESSTVNKLTMLEAAAQAYVFFLAGFETSSTTATYCLYELAQHQDIQDKIRQEIDEMLKQHGKLTYNAVNEMTYLHKVVNETMRKYPPVPVLNRVCTKELDLPTTNIRVTEGTLITIPVFGLHRDPAIYPHPDKFDPERFNADKIAARHPYAYLPFGEGPRICIGTRFGYMQTKIGLVSLLSKYKFKLHPRTPIPLTFDEAPIVLTVKGGVHLIIEPR
;
A
#
# COMPACT_ATOMS: atom_id res chain seq x y z
N MET A 1 10.32 22.88 -50.23
CA MET A 1 11.22 23.74 -49.42
C MET A 1 10.68 23.89 -48.00
N LEU A 2 9.55 24.52 -47.76
CA LEU A 2 9.01 24.77 -46.39
C LEU A 2 8.91 23.54 -45.49
N LEU A 3 8.46 22.40 -46.03
CA LEU A 3 8.35 21.14 -45.24
C LEU A 3 9.71 20.60 -44.82
N ALA A 4 10.73 20.66 -45.67
CA ALA A 4 12.09 20.22 -45.34
C ALA A 4 12.74 21.14 -44.29
N GLU A 5 12.49 22.45 -44.37
CA GLU A 5 12.95 23.40 -43.35
C GLU A 5 12.28 23.18 -41.99
N LEU A 6 10.97 22.93 -41.97
CA LEU A 6 10.23 22.59 -40.75
C LEU A 6 10.74 21.28 -40.11
N ILE A 7 10.98 20.24 -40.93
CA ILE A 7 11.58 18.99 -40.46
C ILE A 7 12.99 19.24 -39.90
N GLY A 8 13.82 20.06 -40.57
CA GLY A 8 15.13 20.43 -40.10
C GLY A 8 15.11 21.13 -38.76
N ILE A 9 14.25 22.13 -38.58
CA ILE A 9 14.05 22.85 -37.33
C ILE A 9 13.59 21.89 -36.23
N PHE A 10 12.66 21.00 -36.54
CA PHE A 10 12.16 19.99 -35.59
C PHE A 10 13.28 19.05 -35.10
N ILE A 11 14.10 18.52 -36.01
CA ILE A 11 15.23 17.65 -35.68
C ILE A 11 16.27 18.39 -34.81
N ILE A 12 16.61 19.64 -35.18
CA ILE A 12 17.54 20.47 -34.41
C ILE A 12 16.98 20.71 -32.99
N THR A 13 15.70 21.07 -32.88
CA THR A 13 15.03 21.28 -31.59
C THR A 13 15.07 20.02 -30.73
N LEU A 14 14.71 18.85 -31.30
CA LEU A 14 14.77 17.58 -30.59
C LEU A 14 16.21 17.24 -30.15
N SER A 15 17.20 17.52 -31.00
CA SER A 15 18.60 17.29 -30.68
C SER A 15 19.08 18.18 -29.52
N VAL A 16 18.73 19.45 -29.53
CA VAL A 16 19.06 20.40 -28.44
C VAL A 16 18.38 19.97 -27.14
N VAL A 17 17.08 19.62 -27.20
CA VAL A 17 16.34 19.10 -26.04
C VAL A 17 16.98 17.83 -25.51
N TYR A 18 17.35 16.88 -26.37
CA TYR A 18 18.03 15.64 -25.96
C TYR A 18 19.38 15.91 -25.29
N ILE A 19 20.21 16.79 -25.86
CA ILE A 19 21.52 17.18 -25.32
C ILE A 19 21.33 17.84 -23.95
N TYR A 20 20.41 18.79 -23.84
CA TYR A 20 20.09 19.46 -22.58
C TYR A 20 19.63 18.44 -21.51
N TYR A 21 18.69 17.57 -21.90
CA TYR A 21 18.18 16.53 -21.01
C TYR A 21 19.30 15.62 -20.49
N LYS A 22 20.12 15.08 -21.42
CA LYS A 22 21.19 14.13 -21.10
C LYS A 22 22.33 14.75 -20.30
N TYR A 23 22.80 15.93 -20.68
CA TYR A 23 24.03 16.50 -20.12
C TYR A 23 23.79 17.55 -19.02
N VAL A 24 22.59 18.08 -18.91
CA VAL A 24 22.25 19.06 -17.87
C VAL A 24 21.37 18.43 -16.79
N LEU A 25 20.21 17.89 -17.14
CA LEU A 25 19.25 17.35 -16.17
C LEU A 25 19.75 16.04 -15.54
N LEU A 26 20.27 15.11 -16.36
CA LEU A 26 20.74 13.81 -15.87
C LEU A 26 22.21 13.84 -15.35
N ASN A 27 22.74 15.01 -15.02
CA ASN A 27 24.11 15.16 -14.49
C ASN A 27 24.17 15.56 -13.01
N TYR A 28 23.03 15.56 -12.33
CA TYR A 28 22.95 16.01 -10.94
C TYR A 28 23.82 15.19 -9.98
N TRP A 29 23.70 13.85 -10.01
CA TRP A 29 24.45 12.97 -9.10
C TRP A 29 25.94 13.00 -9.37
N ARG A 30 26.35 13.06 -10.64
CA ARG A 30 27.74 13.19 -11.03
C ARG A 30 28.38 14.45 -10.45
N LYS A 31 27.66 15.58 -10.53
CA LYS A 31 28.13 16.86 -9.94
C LYS A 31 28.23 16.81 -8.42
N LYS A 32 27.43 16.00 -7.78
CA LYS A 32 27.44 15.79 -6.33
C LYS A 32 28.42 14.72 -5.86
N GLY A 33 29.12 14.04 -6.77
CA GLY A 33 30.04 12.95 -6.43
C GLY A 33 29.35 11.72 -5.82
N VAL A 34 28.03 11.56 -6.03
CA VAL A 34 27.26 10.43 -5.54
C VAL A 34 27.26 9.34 -6.58
N PHE A 35 27.53 8.09 -6.16
CA PHE A 35 27.36 6.95 -7.05
C PHE A 35 25.91 6.89 -7.56
N TYR A 36 25.70 6.65 -8.84
CA TYR A 36 24.37 6.61 -9.44
C TYR A 36 24.28 5.57 -10.56
N VAL A 37 23.06 5.12 -10.78
CA VAL A 37 22.71 4.21 -11.88
C VAL A 37 22.55 5.03 -13.15
N GLU A 38 23.27 4.65 -14.22
CA GLU A 38 23.21 5.37 -15.50
C GLU A 38 21.78 5.39 -16.05
N PRO A 39 21.21 6.60 -16.29
CA PRO A 39 19.84 6.73 -16.76
C PRO A 39 19.72 6.61 -18.28
N THR A 40 18.53 6.24 -18.74
CA THR A 40 18.15 6.24 -20.16
C THR A 40 17.10 7.34 -20.44
N VAL A 41 17.26 8.04 -21.57
CA VAL A 41 16.30 9.08 -22.01
C VAL A 41 15.08 8.39 -22.66
N PRO A 42 13.82 8.81 -22.39
CA PRO A 42 13.40 9.93 -21.53
C PRO A 42 13.04 9.55 -20.09
N ALA A 43 12.89 8.28 -19.77
CA ALA A 43 12.31 7.85 -18.50
C ALA A 43 13.32 7.74 -17.34
N GLY A 44 14.60 8.06 -17.57
CA GLY A 44 15.66 7.85 -16.58
C GLY A 44 15.85 6.35 -16.29
N ASN A 45 15.83 5.97 -15.01
CA ASN A 45 15.93 4.58 -14.61
C ASN A 45 14.56 3.86 -14.53
N LEU A 46 13.45 4.56 -14.85
CA LEU A 46 12.09 3.96 -14.85
C LEU A 46 11.72 3.26 -16.17
N THR A 47 12.61 3.20 -17.15
CA THR A 47 12.31 2.70 -18.50
C THR A 47 11.63 1.32 -18.47
N SER A 48 12.14 0.36 -17.68
CA SER A 48 11.55 -0.97 -17.59
C SER A 48 10.15 -0.98 -16.96
N TYR A 49 9.87 -0.08 -16.02
CA TYR A 49 8.55 0.08 -15.41
C TYR A 49 7.56 0.73 -16.39
N VAL A 50 7.95 1.84 -17.00
CA VAL A 50 7.09 2.59 -17.94
C VAL A 50 6.73 1.77 -19.19
N THR A 51 7.64 0.90 -19.63
CA THR A 51 7.42 -0.01 -20.77
C THR A 51 6.73 -1.33 -20.39
N GLY A 52 6.28 -1.50 -19.13
CA GLY A 52 5.60 -2.70 -18.67
C GLY A 52 6.45 -3.97 -18.71
N LYS A 53 7.74 -3.87 -18.36
CA LYS A 53 8.65 -5.04 -18.29
C LYS A 53 8.88 -5.50 -16.86
N LEU A 54 8.84 -4.58 -15.90
CA LEU A 54 9.03 -4.83 -14.48
C LEU A 54 8.02 -4.02 -13.68
N SER A 55 7.56 -4.56 -12.57
CA SER A 55 6.84 -3.78 -11.57
C SER A 55 7.78 -2.76 -10.91
N VAL A 56 7.22 -1.69 -10.34
CA VAL A 56 8.01 -0.71 -9.58
C VAL A 56 8.79 -1.36 -8.43
N GLY A 57 8.19 -2.38 -7.79
CA GLY A 57 8.83 -3.15 -6.73
C GLY A 57 10.07 -3.91 -7.20
N GLU A 58 9.96 -4.61 -8.33
CA GLU A 58 11.07 -5.36 -8.92
C GLU A 58 12.19 -4.45 -9.38
N LEU A 59 11.87 -3.35 -10.03
CA LEU A 59 12.85 -2.36 -10.49
C LEU A 59 13.72 -1.87 -9.32
N PHE A 60 13.11 -1.43 -8.23
CA PHE A 60 13.86 -0.95 -7.07
C PHE A 60 14.50 -2.07 -6.24
N ARG A 61 13.93 -3.29 -6.22
CA ARG A 61 14.58 -4.48 -5.64
C ARG A 61 15.87 -4.81 -6.36
N ASP A 62 15.83 -4.86 -7.69
CA ASP A 62 16.99 -5.23 -8.50
C ASP A 62 18.10 -4.19 -8.40
N ALA A 63 17.73 -2.91 -8.39
CA ALA A 63 18.69 -1.82 -8.13
C ALA A 63 19.28 -1.93 -6.70
N TYR A 64 18.45 -2.18 -5.69
CA TYR A 64 18.90 -2.40 -4.31
C TYR A 64 19.89 -3.57 -4.23
N MET A 65 19.54 -4.74 -4.73
CA MET A 65 20.39 -5.93 -4.67
C MET A 65 21.76 -5.71 -5.33
N LYS A 66 21.77 -4.92 -6.40
CA LYS A 66 23.01 -4.66 -7.16
C LYS A 66 23.90 -3.58 -6.51
N TYR A 67 23.30 -2.58 -5.84
CA TYR A 67 24.03 -1.37 -5.44
C TYR A 67 23.97 -1.05 -3.93
N LYS A 68 23.40 -1.93 -3.10
CA LYS A 68 23.20 -1.68 -1.66
C LYS A 68 24.49 -1.41 -0.88
N ASP A 69 25.62 -1.92 -1.35
CA ASP A 69 26.93 -1.72 -0.69
C ASP A 69 27.38 -0.25 -0.70
N HIS A 70 26.81 0.58 -1.57
CA HIS A 70 27.02 2.03 -1.55
C HIS A 70 26.24 2.74 -0.42
N ARG A 71 25.45 2.06 0.40
CA ARG A 71 24.57 2.59 1.46
C ARG A 71 23.45 3.50 0.94
N VAL A 72 23.79 4.40 0.01
CA VAL A 72 22.87 5.25 -0.76
C VAL A 72 23.38 5.34 -2.19
N PHE A 73 22.48 5.41 -3.15
CA PHE A 73 22.83 5.59 -4.55
C PHE A 73 21.79 6.43 -5.30
N GLY A 74 22.27 7.18 -6.29
CA GLY A 74 21.41 8.00 -7.13
C GLY A 74 20.72 7.20 -8.22
N MET A 75 19.48 7.52 -8.47
CA MET A 75 18.72 7.14 -9.66
C MET A 75 18.08 8.40 -10.25
N TYR A 76 17.55 8.28 -11.45
CA TYR A 76 16.74 9.31 -12.08
C TYR A 76 15.35 8.76 -12.38
N THR A 77 14.34 9.42 -11.87
CA THR A 77 12.93 9.13 -12.17
C THR A 77 12.44 10.21 -13.14
N PHE A 78 12.40 9.84 -14.41
CA PHE A 78 12.39 10.79 -15.54
C PHE A 78 13.61 11.73 -15.46
N PHE A 79 13.38 13.03 -15.29
CA PHE A 79 14.44 14.06 -15.17
C PHE A 79 14.78 14.40 -13.72
N LYS A 80 14.08 13.83 -12.73
CA LYS A 80 14.28 14.16 -11.32
C LYS A 80 15.33 13.26 -10.67
N PRO A 81 16.23 13.86 -9.87
CA PRO A 81 17.11 13.09 -9.02
C PRO A 81 16.29 12.37 -7.94
N ASN A 82 16.55 11.08 -7.77
CA ASN A 82 16.01 10.22 -6.76
C ASN A 82 17.14 9.53 -6.00
N LEU A 83 17.19 9.69 -4.70
CA LEU A 83 18.17 9.04 -3.83
C LEU A 83 17.55 7.77 -3.25
N VAL A 84 18.11 6.63 -3.61
CA VAL A 84 17.70 5.34 -3.02
C VAL A 84 18.54 5.07 -1.78
N ILE A 85 17.87 4.79 -0.66
CA ILE A 85 18.52 4.54 0.63
C ILE A 85 18.47 3.05 0.93
N ALA A 86 19.65 2.44 1.04
CA ALA A 86 19.83 1.03 1.38
C ALA A 86 20.23 0.80 2.85
N ASP A 87 20.86 1.78 3.47
CA ASP A 87 21.35 1.72 4.86
C ASP A 87 20.20 1.89 5.87
N LEU A 88 20.11 0.98 6.85
CA LEU A 88 19.01 0.93 7.81
C LEU A 88 18.98 2.11 8.78
N ASP A 89 20.14 2.63 9.19
CA ASP A 89 20.21 3.81 10.05
C ASP A 89 19.83 5.09 9.30
N LEU A 90 20.16 5.18 8.00
CA LEU A 90 19.71 6.28 7.15
C LEU A 90 18.22 6.19 6.85
N ILE A 91 17.66 4.98 6.68
CA ILE A 91 16.21 4.77 6.60
C ILE A 91 15.54 5.27 7.89
N ARG A 92 16.08 4.92 9.07
CA ARG A 92 15.60 5.45 10.35
C ARG A 92 15.68 6.98 10.39
N THR A 93 16.77 7.55 9.90
CA THR A 93 16.96 9.01 9.86
C THR A 93 15.84 9.67 9.05
N VAL A 94 15.58 9.19 7.83
CA VAL A 94 14.55 9.76 6.94
C VAL A 94 13.13 9.56 7.47
N LEU A 95 12.82 8.39 8.00
CA LEU A 95 11.45 8.07 8.40
C LEU A 95 11.07 8.64 9.77
N THR A 96 12.07 8.88 10.65
CA THR A 96 11.80 9.21 12.05
C THR A 96 12.62 10.40 12.58
N LYS A 97 13.98 10.32 12.57
CA LYS A 97 14.82 11.32 13.23
C LYS A 97 14.70 12.69 12.58
N GLU A 98 14.84 12.75 11.25
CA GLU A 98 14.76 13.96 10.44
C GLU A 98 13.43 14.06 9.69
N PHE A 99 12.36 13.53 10.29
CA PHE A 99 11.03 13.53 9.69
C PHE A 99 10.57 14.93 9.27
N ALA A 100 10.97 15.98 10.01
CA ALA A 100 10.64 17.36 9.67
C ALA A 100 11.15 17.77 8.28
N SER A 101 12.22 17.16 7.79
CA SER A 101 12.80 17.41 6.46
C SER A 101 12.32 16.43 5.39
N PHE A 102 11.56 15.37 5.77
CA PHE A 102 11.11 14.31 4.85
C PHE A 102 9.64 13.92 5.08
N HIS A 103 8.81 14.87 5.56
CA HIS A 103 7.43 14.57 5.92
C HIS A 103 6.51 14.29 4.72
N ASP A 104 6.85 14.72 3.51
CA ASP A 104 6.00 14.58 2.34
C ASP A 104 6.39 13.37 1.48
N ARG A 105 5.40 12.80 0.78
CA ARG A 105 5.62 11.65 -0.11
C ARG A 105 6.14 12.05 -1.48
N GLY A 106 5.96 13.32 -1.88
CA GLY A 106 6.38 13.83 -3.19
C GLY A 106 5.57 13.31 -4.36
N MET A 107 4.38 12.75 -4.12
CA MET A 107 3.44 12.26 -5.12
C MET A 107 2.46 13.38 -5.53
N PHE A 108 1.75 13.19 -6.65
CA PHE A 108 0.74 14.15 -7.12
C PHE A 108 -0.35 14.39 -6.07
N CYS A 109 -0.58 15.67 -5.77
CA CYS A 109 -1.66 16.11 -4.89
C CYS A 109 -2.05 17.54 -5.28
N ASN A 110 -3.14 17.70 -6.00
CA ASN A 110 -3.63 18.99 -6.44
C ASN A 110 -5.17 19.04 -6.36
N GLU A 111 -5.67 19.54 -5.24
CA GLU A 111 -7.10 19.58 -4.92
C GLU A 111 -7.93 20.43 -5.89
N LYS A 112 -7.30 21.33 -6.67
CA LYS A 112 -7.99 22.15 -7.68
C LYS A 112 -8.25 21.38 -8.97
N ILE A 113 -7.30 20.52 -9.37
CA ILE A 113 -7.37 19.71 -10.59
C ILE A 113 -8.09 18.40 -10.30
N ASP A 114 -7.77 17.78 -9.16
CA ASP A 114 -8.30 16.50 -8.70
C ASP A 114 -8.64 16.61 -7.20
N PRO A 115 -9.88 16.97 -6.84
CA PRO A 115 -10.30 17.11 -5.45
C PRO A 115 -10.12 15.84 -4.62
N LEU A 116 -10.23 14.66 -5.22
CA LEU A 116 -10.02 13.39 -4.52
C LEU A 116 -8.55 13.10 -4.20
N SER A 117 -7.60 13.82 -4.81
CA SER A 117 -6.18 13.75 -4.40
C SER A 117 -5.91 14.36 -3.02
N GLY A 118 -6.84 15.18 -2.49
CA GLY A 118 -6.78 15.82 -1.17
C GLY A 118 -6.98 14.88 0.02
N HIS A 119 -6.43 13.68 -0.03
CA HIS A 119 -6.61 12.66 1.01
C HIS A 119 -5.34 12.42 1.85
N LEU A 120 -5.53 11.78 3.03
CA LEU A 120 -4.49 11.54 4.04
C LEU A 120 -3.18 10.93 3.48
N PHE A 121 -3.25 10.10 2.44
CA PHE A 121 -2.06 9.48 1.87
C PHE A 121 -1.21 10.46 1.07
N LEU A 122 -1.82 11.33 0.24
CA LEU A 122 -1.12 12.24 -0.68
C LEU A 122 -0.86 13.63 -0.11
N LEU A 123 -1.74 14.16 0.76
CA LEU A 123 -1.62 15.51 1.33
C LEU A 123 -0.22 15.80 1.88
N PRO A 124 0.35 16.98 1.56
CA PRO A 124 1.65 17.41 2.09
C PRO A 124 1.53 18.24 3.38
N GLY A 125 2.64 18.39 4.08
CA GLY A 125 2.90 19.37 5.12
C GLY A 125 1.88 19.44 6.26
N LYS A 126 1.50 20.67 6.60
CA LYS A 126 0.58 20.95 7.72
C LYS A 126 -0.83 20.40 7.50
N LYS A 127 -1.33 20.39 6.24
CA LYS A 127 -2.64 19.82 5.92
C LYS A 127 -2.70 18.35 6.29
N TRP A 128 -1.68 17.56 5.91
CA TRP A 128 -1.58 16.17 6.31
C TRP A 128 -1.57 16.00 7.83
N ARG A 129 -0.73 16.77 8.52
CA ARG A 129 -0.59 16.65 9.98
C ARG A 129 -1.91 16.89 10.69
N ASN A 130 -2.61 17.96 10.32
CA ASN A 130 -3.90 18.30 10.90
C ASN A 130 -4.95 17.22 10.65
N LEU A 131 -5.01 16.72 9.44
CA LEU A 131 -5.94 15.65 9.08
C LEU A 131 -5.57 14.32 9.80
N ARG A 132 -4.27 13.99 9.90
CA ARG A 132 -3.80 12.79 10.61
C ARG A 132 -4.21 12.78 12.06
N VAL A 133 -4.06 13.90 12.75
CA VAL A 133 -4.49 14.05 14.17
C VAL A 133 -5.98 13.81 14.30
N LYS A 134 -6.79 14.40 13.43
CA LYS A 134 -8.26 14.25 13.44
C LYS A 134 -8.73 12.82 13.17
N LEU A 135 -8.04 12.09 12.28
CA LEU A 135 -8.43 10.74 11.86
C LEU A 135 -7.85 9.63 12.76
N THR A 136 -6.78 9.89 13.52
CA THR A 136 -6.15 8.85 14.35
C THR A 136 -7.10 8.22 15.39
N PRO A 137 -8.00 8.98 16.07
CA PRO A 137 -8.94 8.39 17.02
C PRO A 137 -9.89 7.35 16.43
N THR A 138 -10.14 7.39 15.10
CA THR A 138 -11.04 6.43 14.43
C THR A 138 -10.43 5.02 14.29
N PHE A 139 -9.11 4.88 14.44
CA PHE A 139 -8.37 3.62 14.31
C PHE A 139 -7.81 3.09 15.63
N THR A 140 -8.39 3.51 16.75
CA THR A 140 -8.04 2.97 18.08
C THR A 140 -8.49 1.51 18.23
N SER A 141 -7.86 0.79 19.16
CA SER A 141 -8.23 -0.61 19.45
C SER A 141 -9.69 -0.75 19.89
N GLY A 142 -10.23 0.24 20.62
CA GLY A 142 -11.65 0.29 21.01
C GLY A 142 -12.58 0.34 19.80
N LYS A 143 -12.32 1.25 18.85
CA LYS A 143 -13.14 1.38 17.63
C LYS A 143 -13.06 0.12 16.76
N ILE A 144 -11.87 -0.49 16.63
CA ILE A 144 -11.72 -1.75 15.89
C ILE A 144 -12.46 -2.89 16.58
N LYS A 145 -12.46 -2.94 17.92
CA LYS A 145 -13.25 -3.93 18.68
C LYS A 145 -14.76 -3.76 18.45
N GLN A 146 -15.24 -2.53 18.33
CA GLN A 146 -16.65 -2.26 17.97
C GLN A 146 -16.99 -2.77 16.56
N MET A 147 -16.07 -2.64 15.60
CA MET A 147 -16.22 -3.14 14.22
C MET A 147 -16.09 -4.67 14.12
N PHE A 148 -15.57 -5.35 15.15
CA PHE A 148 -15.26 -6.79 15.09
C PHE A 148 -16.45 -7.67 14.72
N MET A 149 -17.66 -7.34 15.20
CA MET A 149 -18.85 -8.14 14.87
C MET A 149 -19.16 -8.09 13.38
N ILE A 150 -19.04 -6.93 12.75
CA ILE A 150 -19.23 -6.76 11.30
C ILE A 150 -18.20 -7.59 10.52
N LEU A 151 -16.92 -7.48 10.92
CA LEU A 151 -15.83 -8.25 10.31
C LEU A 151 -16.08 -9.76 10.40
N LYS A 152 -16.56 -10.24 11.55
CA LYS A 152 -16.89 -11.63 11.79
C LYS A 152 -18.05 -12.10 10.92
N GLU A 153 -19.14 -11.34 10.86
CA GLU A 153 -20.31 -11.65 10.02
C GLU A 153 -19.91 -11.74 8.54
N CYS A 154 -19.12 -10.78 8.04
CA CYS A 154 -18.59 -10.84 6.68
C CYS A 154 -17.71 -12.09 6.46
N GLY A 155 -16.89 -12.47 7.46
CA GLY A 155 -16.06 -13.68 7.39
C GLY A 155 -16.88 -14.98 7.37
N GLU A 156 -17.95 -15.06 8.15
CA GLU A 156 -18.85 -16.21 8.16
C GLU A 156 -19.60 -16.35 6.82
N GLU A 157 -20.09 -15.23 6.27
CA GLU A 157 -20.74 -15.21 4.95
C GLU A 157 -19.74 -15.56 3.84
N PHE A 158 -18.52 -15.04 3.93
CA PHE A 158 -17.41 -15.35 3.03
C PHE A 158 -17.16 -16.87 2.95
N ALA A 159 -16.99 -17.53 4.10
CA ALA A 159 -16.77 -18.96 4.12
C ALA A 159 -18.01 -19.75 3.61
N LYS A 160 -19.22 -19.33 3.98
CA LYS A 160 -20.45 -19.98 3.52
C LYS A 160 -20.61 -19.95 2.00
N ASN A 161 -20.25 -18.86 1.35
CA ASN A 161 -20.36 -18.73 -0.11
C ASN A 161 -19.39 -19.67 -0.89
N LEU A 162 -18.39 -20.24 -0.24
CA LEU A 162 -17.45 -21.19 -0.84
C LEU A 162 -17.80 -22.66 -0.60
N GLU A 163 -18.84 -22.96 0.17
CA GLU A 163 -19.19 -24.33 0.57
C GLU A 163 -19.41 -25.26 -0.61
N ASN A 164 -20.22 -24.86 -1.59
CA ASN A 164 -20.49 -25.67 -2.78
C ASN A 164 -19.21 -25.91 -3.61
N LYS A 165 -18.37 -24.88 -3.75
CA LYS A 165 -17.09 -24.98 -4.46
C LYS A 165 -16.12 -25.94 -3.76
N ALA A 166 -16.11 -25.91 -2.43
CA ALA A 166 -15.29 -26.82 -1.66
C ALA A 166 -15.75 -28.28 -1.78
N GLN A 167 -17.07 -28.53 -1.75
CA GLN A 167 -17.62 -29.88 -1.96
C GLN A 167 -17.28 -30.44 -3.34
N MET A 168 -17.28 -29.58 -4.37
CA MET A 168 -16.91 -29.97 -5.74
C MET A 168 -15.38 -30.02 -5.96
N ARG A 169 -14.56 -29.59 -4.99
CA ARG A 169 -13.13 -29.43 -5.10
C ARG A 169 -12.74 -28.53 -6.27
N ASP A 170 -13.47 -27.44 -6.42
CA ASP A 170 -13.30 -26.52 -7.53
C ASP A 170 -11.97 -25.77 -7.49
N CYS A 171 -11.52 -25.35 -8.69
CA CYS A 171 -10.48 -24.36 -8.84
C CYS A 171 -11.06 -22.95 -8.65
N ILE A 172 -10.51 -22.20 -7.71
CA ILE A 172 -10.93 -20.83 -7.42
C ILE A 172 -9.79 -19.83 -7.66
N GLU A 173 -10.09 -18.66 -8.19
CA GLU A 173 -9.17 -17.52 -8.24
C GLU A 173 -9.29 -16.75 -6.93
N ILE A 174 -8.31 -16.91 -6.03
CA ILE A 174 -8.42 -16.49 -4.64
C ILE A 174 -8.31 -14.97 -4.47
N LYS A 175 -7.60 -14.25 -5.36
CA LYS A 175 -7.48 -12.79 -5.33
C LYS A 175 -8.83 -12.11 -5.54
N ASP A 176 -9.61 -12.56 -6.54
CA ASP A 176 -10.94 -12.01 -6.80
C ASP A 176 -11.90 -12.26 -5.62
N ILE A 177 -11.83 -13.46 -5.03
CA ILE A 177 -12.64 -13.83 -3.89
C ILE A 177 -12.32 -12.97 -2.66
N PHE A 178 -11.02 -12.78 -2.32
CA PHE A 178 -10.63 -11.87 -1.24
C PHE A 178 -10.95 -10.41 -1.55
N ALA A 179 -10.88 -10.01 -2.81
CA ALA A 179 -11.26 -8.67 -3.21
C ALA A 179 -12.75 -8.39 -2.94
N ARG A 180 -13.65 -9.35 -3.20
CA ARG A 180 -15.09 -9.26 -2.85
C ARG A 180 -15.29 -9.17 -1.35
N TYR A 181 -14.65 -10.06 -0.58
CA TYR A 181 -14.67 -10.05 0.88
C TYR A 181 -14.19 -8.71 1.45
N SER A 182 -13.05 -8.19 0.96
CA SER A 182 -12.52 -6.91 1.41
C SER A 182 -13.43 -5.74 1.05
N THR A 183 -14.09 -5.78 -0.12
CA THR A 183 -15.09 -4.78 -0.49
C THR A 183 -16.27 -4.81 0.47
N ASP A 184 -16.84 -5.98 0.76
CA ASP A 184 -17.97 -6.12 1.70
C ASP A 184 -17.62 -5.61 3.10
N ILE A 185 -16.40 -5.88 3.58
CA ILE A 185 -15.92 -5.34 4.87
C ILE A 185 -15.83 -3.83 4.84
N ILE A 186 -15.14 -3.25 3.85
CA ILE A 186 -14.94 -1.80 3.80
C ILE A 186 -16.28 -1.08 3.62
N MET A 187 -17.16 -1.60 2.76
CA MET A 187 -18.50 -1.03 2.57
C MET A 187 -19.33 -1.10 3.86
N SER A 188 -19.26 -2.20 4.60
CA SER A 188 -20.00 -2.35 5.86
C SER A 188 -19.40 -1.56 7.02
N THR A 189 -18.05 -1.53 7.16
CA THR A 189 -17.38 -0.87 8.30
C THR A 189 -17.12 0.60 8.09
N ALA A 190 -16.84 1.04 6.86
CA ALA A 190 -16.54 2.43 6.56
C ALA A 190 -17.77 3.22 6.10
N PHE A 191 -18.73 2.57 5.45
CA PHE A 191 -19.88 3.25 4.83
C PHE A 191 -21.24 2.73 5.31
N GLY A 192 -21.29 1.69 6.16
CA GLY A 192 -22.54 1.08 6.67
C GLY A 192 -23.41 0.44 5.59
N ILE A 193 -22.84 0.11 4.44
CA ILE A 193 -23.54 -0.42 3.28
C ILE A 193 -23.29 -1.91 3.16
N LYS A 194 -24.36 -2.72 3.04
CA LYS A 194 -24.24 -4.13 2.64
C LYS A 194 -24.09 -4.19 1.13
N SER A 195 -22.86 -4.35 0.64
CA SER A 195 -22.58 -4.39 -0.78
C SER A 195 -22.87 -5.74 -1.43
N ASN A 196 -22.89 -6.84 -0.64
CA ASN A 196 -23.15 -8.21 -1.10
C ASN A 196 -22.27 -8.67 -2.29
N CYS A 197 -21.04 -8.19 -2.39
CA CYS A 197 -20.12 -8.51 -3.49
C CYS A 197 -19.81 -10.02 -3.59
N MET A 198 -19.98 -10.75 -2.49
CA MET A 198 -19.82 -12.21 -2.50
C MET A 198 -20.92 -12.89 -3.28
N LYS A 199 -22.17 -12.40 -3.22
CA LYS A 199 -23.34 -12.97 -3.96
C LYS A 199 -23.47 -12.37 -5.35
N GLU A 200 -23.09 -11.11 -5.51
CA GLU A 200 -23.21 -10.33 -6.74
C GLU A 200 -21.82 -9.97 -7.27
N PRO A 201 -21.17 -10.86 -8.04
CA PRO A 201 -19.80 -10.67 -8.52
C PRO A 201 -19.59 -9.41 -9.35
N ASN A 202 -20.63 -8.96 -10.06
CA ASN A 202 -20.61 -7.77 -10.91
C ASN A 202 -21.18 -6.53 -10.19
N ASN A 203 -21.19 -6.54 -8.87
CA ASN A 203 -21.61 -5.41 -8.05
C ASN A 203 -20.83 -4.15 -8.42
N GLU A 204 -21.52 -3.02 -8.43
CA GLU A 204 -20.98 -1.72 -8.85
C GLU A 204 -19.75 -1.29 -8.03
N PHE A 205 -19.74 -1.49 -6.71
CA PHE A 205 -18.58 -1.20 -5.87
C PHE A 205 -17.34 -2.02 -6.26
N ARG A 206 -17.57 -3.28 -6.67
CA ARG A 206 -16.50 -4.14 -7.17
C ARG A 206 -15.99 -3.68 -8.52
N HIS A 207 -16.88 -3.28 -9.42
CA HIS A 207 -16.52 -2.73 -10.73
C HIS A 207 -15.62 -1.50 -10.59
N TRP A 208 -16.05 -0.51 -9.81
CA TRP A 208 -15.28 0.71 -9.58
C TRP A 208 -13.97 0.45 -8.83
N GLY A 209 -13.98 -0.45 -7.84
CA GLY A 209 -12.75 -0.88 -7.14
C GLY A 209 -11.71 -1.45 -8.11
N LYS A 210 -12.12 -2.28 -9.07
CA LYS A 210 -11.26 -2.84 -10.10
C LYS A 210 -10.73 -1.76 -11.05
N LYS A 211 -11.60 -0.88 -11.54
CA LYS A 211 -11.25 0.20 -12.48
C LYS A 211 -10.17 1.14 -11.96
N ILE A 212 -10.15 1.42 -10.65
CA ILE A 212 -9.13 2.27 -10.01
C ILE A 212 -7.72 1.67 -10.14
N PHE A 213 -7.61 0.34 -10.11
CA PHE A 213 -6.33 -0.38 -10.19
C PHE A 213 -6.02 -0.90 -11.59
N GLU A 214 -6.77 -0.46 -12.63
CA GLU A 214 -6.46 -0.78 -14.01
C GLU A 214 -5.04 -0.37 -14.41
N GLU A 215 -4.47 -1.11 -15.32
CA GLU A 215 -3.09 -0.98 -15.77
C GLU A 215 -2.81 0.36 -16.45
N ARG A 216 -2.10 1.25 -15.76
CA ARG A 216 -1.68 2.56 -16.26
C ARG A 216 -0.24 2.87 -15.84
N PRO A 217 0.77 2.05 -16.23
CA PRO A 217 2.13 2.16 -15.70
C PRO A 217 2.75 3.53 -15.95
N PHE A 218 2.53 4.14 -17.11
CA PHE A 218 3.03 5.48 -17.42
C PHE A 218 2.39 6.55 -16.50
N TRP A 219 1.06 6.52 -16.30
CA TRP A 219 0.36 7.48 -15.45
C TRP A 219 0.72 7.29 -13.98
N ASN A 220 0.86 6.04 -13.53
CA ASN A 220 1.32 5.73 -12.19
C ASN A 220 2.76 6.21 -11.96
N ALA A 221 3.62 6.11 -12.96
CA ALA A 221 4.97 6.65 -12.90
C ALA A 221 4.96 8.19 -12.77
N LEU A 222 4.12 8.90 -13.52
CA LEU A 222 3.97 10.35 -13.40
C LEU A 222 3.45 10.75 -12.02
N LEU A 223 2.38 10.08 -11.52
CA LEU A 223 1.82 10.31 -10.19
C LEU A 223 2.89 10.20 -9.09
N MET A 224 3.70 9.15 -9.15
CA MET A 224 4.67 8.83 -8.09
C MET A 224 5.96 9.63 -8.17
N PHE A 225 6.42 9.94 -9.38
CA PHE A 225 7.80 10.40 -9.59
C PHE A 225 7.94 11.71 -10.35
N ALA A 226 6.89 12.17 -11.03
CA ALA A 226 6.92 13.43 -11.78
C ALA A 226 5.60 14.21 -11.69
N PRO A 227 5.06 14.46 -10.47
CA PRO A 227 3.76 15.11 -10.28
C PRO A 227 3.65 16.49 -10.94
N GLN A 228 4.78 17.21 -11.10
CA GLN A 228 4.80 18.53 -11.73
C GLN A 228 4.38 18.49 -13.22
N VAL A 229 4.56 17.35 -13.90
CA VAL A 229 4.08 17.17 -15.28
C VAL A 229 2.54 17.15 -15.28
N MET A 230 1.94 16.46 -14.32
CA MET A 230 0.48 16.42 -14.17
C MET A 230 -0.08 17.79 -13.78
N ASP A 231 0.59 18.51 -12.87
CA ASP A 231 0.22 19.88 -12.49
C ASP A 231 0.29 20.84 -13.70
N PHE A 232 1.38 20.81 -14.43
CA PHE A 232 1.60 21.70 -15.58
C PHE A 232 0.55 21.52 -16.68
N PHE A 233 0.19 20.28 -17.00
CA PHE A 233 -0.81 19.97 -18.00
C PHE A 233 -2.25 19.88 -17.44
N SER A 234 -2.45 20.15 -16.14
CA SER A 234 -3.74 20.07 -15.46
C SER A 234 -4.43 18.69 -15.62
N ILE A 235 -3.65 17.61 -15.50
CA ILE A 235 -4.12 16.23 -15.69
C ILE A 235 -4.58 15.67 -14.33
N PRO A 236 -5.89 15.33 -14.15
CA PRO A 236 -6.36 14.65 -12.96
C PRO A 236 -5.94 13.17 -12.98
N PHE A 237 -5.66 12.61 -11.82
CA PHE A 237 -5.41 11.18 -11.68
C PHE A 237 -6.72 10.38 -11.56
N THR A 238 -7.70 10.94 -10.86
CA THR A 238 -9.00 10.32 -10.64
C THR A 238 -9.92 10.54 -11.84
N ASP A 239 -10.58 9.49 -12.31
CA ASP A 239 -11.55 9.56 -13.41
C ASP A 239 -12.78 10.40 -13.00
N ARG A 240 -13.24 11.32 -13.84
CA ARG A 240 -14.37 12.21 -13.56
C ARG A 240 -15.67 11.46 -13.32
N ASP A 241 -15.88 10.34 -14.00
CA ASP A 241 -17.06 9.48 -13.83
C ASP A 241 -17.20 8.97 -12.39
N ASN A 242 -16.08 8.75 -11.69
CA ASN A 242 -16.05 8.35 -10.28
C ASN A 242 -16.51 9.47 -9.31
N VAL A 243 -16.36 10.74 -9.68
CA VAL A 243 -16.74 11.88 -8.83
C VAL A 243 -18.25 12.11 -8.89
N GLU A 244 -18.82 12.05 -10.08
CA GLU A 244 -20.25 12.33 -10.33
C GLU A 244 -21.16 11.28 -9.67
N TYR A 245 -20.81 10.00 -9.76
CA TYR A 245 -21.56 8.91 -9.14
C TYR A 245 -21.69 9.06 -7.60
N ARG A 246 -20.66 9.53 -6.91
CA ARG A 246 -20.65 9.63 -5.44
C ARG A 246 -21.39 10.86 -4.92
N GLN A 247 -21.53 11.90 -5.70
CA GLN A 247 -22.31 13.09 -5.33
C GLN A 247 -23.84 12.83 -5.37
N THR A 248 -24.28 11.85 -6.16
CA THR A 248 -25.71 11.57 -6.37
C THR A 248 -26.33 10.62 -5.34
N HIS A 249 -25.53 9.87 -4.56
CA HIS A 249 -26.06 8.87 -3.61
C HIS A 249 -25.84 9.28 -2.15
N ASN A 250 -26.80 10.00 -1.57
CA ASN A 250 -26.82 10.38 -0.15
C ASN A 250 -27.07 9.17 0.76
N ILE A 251 -26.00 8.55 1.33
CA ILE A 251 -26.11 7.38 2.21
C ILE A 251 -25.55 7.69 3.60
N VAL A 252 -26.38 7.57 4.65
CA VAL A 252 -26.03 7.87 6.07
C VAL A 252 -26.21 6.65 6.96
N ARG A 253 -25.15 6.20 7.73
CA ARG A 253 -25.23 5.27 8.87
C ARG A 253 -24.01 5.32 9.81
N HIS A 254 -24.14 4.70 11.04
CA HIS A 254 -23.20 4.73 12.17
C HIS A 254 -21.93 3.88 11.94
N ASP A 255 -20.90 4.47 11.29
CA ASP A 255 -19.65 3.83 10.91
C ASP A 255 -18.56 4.88 10.74
N PHE A 256 -17.50 4.59 9.98
CA PHE A 256 -16.47 5.57 9.65
C PHE A 256 -17.08 6.84 9.01
N MET A 257 -18.17 6.71 8.25
CA MET A 257 -18.89 7.86 7.68
C MET A 257 -19.49 8.75 8.79
N ASN A 258 -20.00 8.17 9.88
CA ASN A 258 -20.45 8.94 11.04
C ASN A 258 -19.29 9.72 11.68
N LEU A 259 -18.09 9.15 11.72
CA LEU A 259 -16.90 9.87 12.20
C LEU A 259 -16.49 11.01 11.26
N LEU A 260 -16.61 10.84 9.94
CA LEU A 260 -16.42 11.92 8.99
C LEU A 260 -17.49 13.01 9.14
N ILE A 261 -18.75 12.63 9.38
CA ILE A 261 -19.85 13.55 9.64
C ILE A 261 -19.56 14.35 10.93
N GLN A 262 -19.12 13.71 12.03
CA GLN A 262 -18.70 14.43 13.24
C GLN A 262 -17.58 15.42 12.96
N LEU A 263 -16.59 15.05 12.15
CA LEU A 263 -15.51 15.97 11.74
C LEU A 263 -16.00 17.11 10.85
N MET A 264 -17.07 16.89 10.08
CA MET A 264 -17.72 17.94 9.29
C MET A 264 -18.57 18.86 10.14
N GLU A 265 -19.29 18.34 11.12
CA GLU A 265 -20.22 19.10 11.97
C GLU A 265 -19.52 19.77 13.14
N LYS A 266 -18.70 19.01 13.88
CA LYS A 266 -18.05 19.41 15.14
C LYS A 266 -16.57 19.74 14.98
N GLY A 267 -15.90 19.17 13.95
CA GLY A 267 -14.46 19.30 13.71
C GLY A 267 -13.58 18.36 14.55
N TYR A 268 -14.15 17.56 15.43
CA TYR A 268 -13.49 16.55 16.25
C TYR A 268 -14.36 15.29 16.38
N VAL A 269 -13.73 14.18 16.77
CA VAL A 269 -14.40 12.89 17.07
C VAL A 269 -14.50 12.75 18.58
N GLU A 270 -15.68 12.47 19.10
CA GLU A 270 -15.89 12.24 20.53
C GLU A 270 -15.12 10.99 20.98
N ALA A 271 -14.33 11.12 22.05
CA ALA A 271 -13.68 9.98 22.70
C ALA A 271 -14.72 9.21 23.55
N ASP A 272 -14.58 7.87 23.61
CA ASP A 272 -15.47 7.01 24.39
C ASP A 272 -15.27 7.16 25.92
N ASP A 273 -14.23 7.86 26.37
CA ASP A 273 -13.97 8.19 27.79
C ASP A 273 -14.09 9.69 28.02
N GLU A 274 -15.03 10.07 28.87
CA GLU A 274 -15.20 11.43 29.42
C GLU A 274 -13.96 11.79 30.25
N LYS A 275 -12.91 12.35 29.63
CA LYS A 275 -11.86 13.09 30.33
C LYS A 275 -11.40 14.28 29.50
N ASP A 276 -11.75 15.45 30.02
CA ASP A 276 -11.13 16.75 29.83
C ASP A 276 -10.78 17.21 28.41
N VAL A 277 -11.75 17.78 27.72
CA VAL A 277 -11.49 18.72 26.62
C VAL A 277 -11.90 20.13 27.08
N ASN A 278 -11.10 20.71 27.97
CA ASN A 278 -11.07 22.16 28.22
C ASN A 278 -9.82 22.75 27.56
N ASP A 279 -9.82 22.80 26.21
CA ASP A 279 -8.87 23.63 25.47
C ASP A 279 -9.64 24.40 24.38
N GLU A 280 -10.19 25.53 24.75
CA GLU A 280 -10.96 26.44 23.90
C GLU A 280 -10.11 27.22 22.87
N SER A 281 -8.84 26.87 22.65
CA SER A 281 -7.93 27.70 21.85
C SER A 281 -7.60 27.16 20.43
N SER A 282 -8.23 26.09 19.95
CA SER A 282 -8.06 25.67 18.56
C SER A 282 -9.27 26.06 17.72
N THR A 283 -9.07 26.94 16.73
CA THR A 283 -9.99 27.10 15.60
C THR A 283 -10.14 25.75 14.91
N VAL A 284 -11.16 24.99 15.32
CA VAL A 284 -11.41 23.63 14.83
C VAL A 284 -11.92 23.76 13.40
N ASN A 285 -11.02 23.68 12.42
CA ASN A 285 -11.40 23.64 11.02
C ASN A 285 -12.19 22.36 10.75
N LYS A 286 -13.49 22.51 10.51
CA LYS A 286 -14.38 21.44 10.08
C LYS A 286 -13.93 20.90 8.72
N LEU A 287 -14.17 19.62 8.45
CA LEU A 287 -13.96 19.06 7.12
C LEU A 287 -15.06 19.53 6.17
N THR A 288 -14.68 19.93 4.98
CA THR A 288 -15.62 20.12 3.87
C THR A 288 -16.14 18.79 3.33
N MET A 289 -17.25 18.81 2.59
CA MET A 289 -17.79 17.61 1.91
C MET A 289 -16.75 16.97 0.98
N LEU A 290 -15.99 17.78 0.22
CA LEU A 290 -14.96 17.28 -0.69
C LEU A 290 -13.79 16.65 0.05
N GLU A 291 -13.34 17.24 1.15
CA GLU A 291 -12.30 16.66 2.00
C GLU A 291 -12.77 15.33 2.62
N ALA A 292 -14.01 15.24 3.09
CA ALA A 292 -14.58 14.01 3.60
C ALA A 292 -14.69 12.92 2.49
N ALA A 293 -15.14 13.30 1.30
CA ALA A 293 -15.21 12.39 0.14
C ALA A 293 -13.82 11.86 -0.26
N ALA A 294 -12.78 12.71 -0.22
CA ALA A 294 -11.40 12.30 -0.47
C ALA A 294 -10.91 11.27 0.58
N GLN A 295 -11.28 11.42 1.87
CA GLN A 295 -10.95 10.42 2.88
C GLN A 295 -11.72 9.12 2.68
N ALA A 296 -13.01 9.18 2.37
CA ALA A 296 -13.81 8.02 2.03
C ALA A 296 -13.19 7.24 0.86
N TYR A 297 -12.76 7.95 -0.18
CA TYR A 297 -12.07 7.36 -1.33
C TYR A 297 -10.80 6.63 -0.94
N VAL A 298 -9.88 7.26 -0.21
CA VAL A 298 -8.60 6.61 0.15
C VAL A 298 -8.79 5.44 1.10
N PHE A 299 -9.78 5.47 2.01
CA PHE A 299 -10.02 4.34 2.91
C PHE A 299 -10.61 3.14 2.18
N PHE A 300 -11.51 3.39 1.22
CA PHE A 300 -11.97 2.32 0.32
C PHE A 300 -10.78 1.69 -0.41
N LEU A 301 -9.98 2.52 -1.08
CA LEU A 301 -8.83 2.09 -1.87
C LEU A 301 -7.82 1.30 -1.04
N ALA A 302 -7.40 1.86 0.10
CA ALA A 302 -6.36 1.28 0.95
C ALA A 302 -6.82 -0.01 1.64
N GLY A 303 -8.05 -0.07 2.12
CA GLY A 303 -8.57 -1.22 2.85
C GLY A 303 -8.95 -2.40 1.96
N PHE A 304 -9.33 -2.12 0.72
CA PHE A 304 -9.71 -3.13 -0.26
C PHE A 304 -8.51 -3.88 -0.83
N GLU A 305 -7.58 -3.19 -1.49
CA GLU A 305 -6.54 -3.84 -2.30
C GLU A 305 -5.42 -4.44 -1.46
N THR A 306 -4.93 -3.74 -0.43
CA THR A 306 -3.78 -4.21 0.34
C THR A 306 -4.07 -5.46 1.17
N SER A 307 -5.25 -5.53 1.81
CA SER A 307 -5.64 -6.67 2.64
C SER A 307 -5.97 -7.90 1.80
N SER A 308 -6.67 -7.73 0.65
CA SER A 308 -6.95 -8.83 -0.27
C SER A 308 -5.68 -9.41 -0.87
N THR A 309 -4.72 -8.56 -1.23
CA THR A 309 -3.40 -8.97 -1.74
C THR A 309 -2.62 -9.75 -0.68
N THR A 310 -2.56 -9.26 0.56
CA THR A 310 -1.87 -9.95 1.67
C THR A 310 -2.47 -11.34 1.92
N ALA A 311 -3.80 -11.44 1.99
CA ALA A 311 -4.48 -12.71 2.22
C ALA A 311 -4.29 -13.70 1.05
N THR A 312 -4.27 -13.18 -0.19
CA THR A 312 -3.99 -13.99 -1.40
C THR A 312 -2.61 -14.62 -1.34
N TYR A 313 -1.56 -13.83 -1.06
CA TYR A 313 -0.19 -14.36 -0.93
C TYR A 313 -0.06 -15.32 0.25
N CYS A 314 -0.78 -15.05 1.35
CA CYS A 314 -0.79 -15.95 2.49
C CYS A 314 -1.32 -17.33 2.09
N LEU A 315 -2.49 -17.42 1.44
CA LEU A 315 -3.03 -18.70 0.99
C LEU A 315 -2.20 -19.35 -0.12
N TYR A 316 -1.54 -18.56 -0.99
CA TYR A 316 -0.59 -19.08 -1.96
C TYR A 316 0.57 -19.84 -1.29
N GLU A 317 1.18 -19.24 -0.26
CA GLU A 317 2.24 -19.91 0.49
C GLU A 317 1.72 -21.11 1.29
N LEU A 318 0.58 -20.97 1.96
CA LEU A 318 -0.03 -22.05 2.71
C LEU A 318 -0.46 -23.25 1.83
N ALA A 319 -0.85 -22.99 0.58
CA ALA A 319 -1.18 -24.06 -0.37
C ALA A 319 0.05 -24.90 -0.76
N GLN A 320 1.25 -24.35 -0.69
CA GLN A 320 2.51 -25.02 -0.94
C GLN A 320 3.10 -25.66 0.32
N HIS A 321 2.82 -25.09 1.50
CA HIS A 321 3.35 -25.51 2.80
C HIS A 321 2.24 -26.10 3.67
N GLN A 322 1.87 -27.34 3.39
CA GLN A 322 0.73 -27.99 4.07
C GLN A 322 0.95 -28.16 5.57
N ASP A 323 2.20 -28.37 6.01
CA ASP A 323 2.62 -28.43 7.42
C ASP A 323 2.33 -27.10 8.16
N ILE A 324 2.64 -25.96 7.52
CA ILE A 324 2.34 -24.62 8.07
C ILE A 324 0.83 -24.39 8.09
N GLN A 325 0.13 -24.80 7.03
CA GLN A 325 -1.32 -24.70 6.96
C GLN A 325 -2.00 -25.50 8.07
N ASP A 326 -1.55 -26.75 8.32
CA ASP A 326 -2.09 -27.62 9.36
C ASP A 326 -1.80 -27.07 10.77
N LYS A 327 -0.60 -26.49 10.99
CA LYS A 327 -0.26 -25.82 12.27
C LYS A 327 -1.15 -24.62 12.57
N ILE A 328 -1.47 -23.80 11.57
CA ILE A 328 -2.44 -22.69 11.74
C ILE A 328 -3.82 -23.23 12.08
N ARG A 329 -4.26 -24.30 11.40
CA ARG A 329 -5.58 -24.91 11.64
C ARG A 329 -5.68 -25.45 13.07
N GLN A 330 -4.61 -26.06 13.58
CA GLN A 330 -4.54 -26.47 14.98
C GLN A 330 -4.66 -25.28 15.93
N GLU A 331 -3.92 -24.19 15.71
CA GLU A 331 -4.03 -22.96 16.53
C GLU A 331 -5.46 -22.40 16.51
N ILE A 332 -6.12 -22.39 15.34
CA ILE A 332 -7.51 -21.95 15.20
C ILE A 332 -8.44 -22.81 16.05
N ASP A 333 -8.30 -24.14 16.00
CA ASP A 333 -9.16 -25.06 16.76
C ASP A 333 -8.98 -24.88 18.27
N GLU A 334 -7.72 -24.76 18.73
CA GLU A 334 -7.40 -24.52 20.13
C GLU A 334 -8.03 -23.21 20.62
N MET A 335 -7.90 -22.13 19.85
CA MET A 335 -8.47 -20.82 20.21
C MET A 335 -10.01 -20.83 20.18
N LEU A 336 -10.62 -21.48 19.20
CA LEU A 336 -12.07 -21.61 19.14
C LEU A 336 -12.62 -22.47 20.29
N LYS A 337 -11.90 -23.53 20.70
CA LYS A 337 -12.22 -24.34 21.85
C LYS A 337 -12.10 -23.56 23.16
N GLN A 338 -11.04 -22.80 23.34
CA GLN A 338 -10.77 -21.99 24.53
C GLN A 338 -11.80 -20.88 24.73
N HIS A 339 -12.15 -20.17 23.67
CA HIS A 339 -13.05 -18.99 23.71
C HIS A 339 -14.52 -19.33 23.40
N GLY A 340 -14.84 -20.59 23.03
CA GLY A 340 -16.18 -21.06 22.66
C GLY A 340 -16.67 -20.55 21.31
N LYS A 341 -16.14 -19.43 20.82
CA LYS A 341 -16.44 -18.79 19.52
C LYS A 341 -15.32 -17.87 19.08
N LEU A 342 -15.36 -17.45 17.81
CA LEU A 342 -14.44 -16.43 17.31
C LEU A 342 -14.72 -15.09 17.99
N THR A 343 -13.76 -14.58 18.74
CA THR A 343 -13.79 -13.28 19.45
C THR A 343 -12.62 -12.41 19.03
N TYR A 344 -12.71 -11.11 19.31
CA TYR A 344 -11.61 -10.17 19.09
C TYR A 344 -10.32 -10.63 19.79
N ASN A 345 -10.43 -11.11 21.03
CA ASN A 345 -9.29 -11.60 21.80
C ASN A 345 -8.73 -12.90 21.20
N ALA A 346 -9.58 -13.87 20.84
CA ALA A 346 -9.14 -15.11 20.18
C ALA A 346 -8.29 -14.84 18.94
N VAL A 347 -8.69 -13.89 18.06
CA VAL A 347 -7.92 -13.53 16.86
C VAL A 347 -6.57 -12.87 17.22
N ASN A 348 -6.51 -12.06 18.29
CA ASN A 348 -5.26 -11.45 18.72
C ASN A 348 -4.31 -12.45 19.37
N GLU A 349 -4.81 -13.48 20.06
CA GLU A 349 -4.06 -14.55 20.70
C GLU A 349 -3.51 -15.57 19.69
N MET A 350 -4.01 -15.63 18.44
CA MET A 350 -3.43 -16.43 17.37
C MET A 350 -2.07 -15.89 16.95
N THR A 351 -1.03 -16.30 17.66
CA THR A 351 0.35 -15.79 17.50
C THR A 351 1.04 -16.40 16.29
N TYR A 352 0.79 -17.69 16.01
CA TYR A 352 1.39 -18.34 14.86
C TYR A 352 0.80 -17.81 13.54
N LEU A 353 -0.50 -17.62 13.46
CA LEU A 353 -1.15 -16.95 12.34
C LEU A 353 -0.58 -15.53 12.14
N HIS A 354 -0.28 -14.82 13.24
CA HIS A 354 0.35 -13.49 13.13
C HIS A 354 1.74 -13.56 12.52
N LYS A 355 2.57 -14.56 12.90
CA LYS A 355 3.89 -14.78 12.29
C LYS A 355 3.78 -15.11 10.80
N VAL A 356 2.79 -15.93 10.41
CA VAL A 356 2.54 -16.28 9.00
C VAL A 356 2.16 -15.05 8.18
N VAL A 357 1.27 -14.19 8.68
CA VAL A 357 0.90 -12.94 8.01
C VAL A 357 2.11 -12.00 7.89
N ASN A 358 2.95 -11.92 8.92
CA ASN A 358 4.17 -11.12 8.87
C ASN A 358 5.18 -11.65 7.84
N GLU A 359 5.40 -12.97 7.79
CA GLU A 359 6.28 -13.58 6.80
C GLU A 359 5.74 -13.40 5.37
N THR A 360 4.43 -13.44 5.21
CA THR A 360 3.78 -13.12 3.94
C THR A 360 4.10 -11.69 3.51
N MET A 361 3.93 -10.70 4.39
CA MET A 361 4.23 -9.30 4.07
C MET A 361 5.72 -9.01 3.94
N ARG A 362 6.60 -9.81 4.57
CA ARG A 362 8.03 -9.76 4.28
C ARG A 362 8.31 -10.21 2.85
N LYS A 363 7.80 -11.37 2.47
CA LYS A 363 8.07 -11.96 1.15
C LYS A 363 7.36 -11.23 0.03
N TYR A 364 6.18 -10.67 0.32
CA TYR A 364 5.30 -9.97 -0.63
C TYR A 364 4.73 -8.68 0.00
N PRO A 365 5.53 -7.63 0.20
CA PRO A 365 5.03 -6.38 0.76
C PRO A 365 4.03 -5.74 -0.21
N PRO A 366 2.79 -5.47 0.22
CA PRO A 366 1.80 -4.86 -0.68
C PRO A 366 2.26 -3.53 -1.27
N VAL A 367 2.96 -2.72 -0.46
CA VAL A 367 3.61 -1.48 -0.91
C VAL A 367 5.11 -1.71 -1.00
N PRO A 368 5.64 -1.98 -2.21
CA PRO A 368 7.01 -2.45 -2.39
C PRO A 368 8.07 -1.35 -2.27
N VAL A 369 7.68 -0.08 -2.30
CA VAL A 369 8.57 1.08 -2.16
C VAL A 369 7.92 2.14 -1.27
N LEU A 370 8.71 2.85 -0.46
CA LEU A 370 8.27 4.02 0.30
C LEU A 370 8.94 5.26 -0.27
N ASN A 371 8.15 6.28 -0.61
CA ASN A 371 8.63 7.53 -1.15
C ASN A 371 8.58 8.64 -0.11
N ARG A 372 9.59 9.50 -0.14
CA ARG A 372 9.65 10.79 0.53
C ARG A 372 10.20 11.85 -0.43
N VAL A 373 10.02 13.10 -0.08
CA VAL A 373 10.72 14.22 -0.72
C VAL A 373 11.39 15.06 0.35
N CYS A 374 12.60 15.51 0.05
CA CYS A 374 13.31 16.46 0.90
C CYS A 374 12.57 17.81 0.85
N THR A 375 12.02 18.24 1.97
CA THR A 375 11.27 19.51 2.12
C THR A 375 12.10 20.60 2.79
N LYS A 376 13.26 20.23 3.34
CA LYS A 376 14.24 21.12 3.93
C LYS A 376 15.62 20.49 3.74
N GLU A 377 16.51 21.24 3.10
CA GLU A 377 17.87 20.80 2.83
C GLU A 377 18.61 20.37 4.10
N LEU A 378 19.32 19.24 4.03
CA LEU A 378 20.16 18.76 5.12
C LEU A 378 21.32 17.87 4.62
N ASP A 379 22.34 17.75 5.45
CA ASP A 379 23.44 16.80 5.27
C ASP A 379 23.04 15.45 5.87
N LEU A 380 23.06 14.37 5.06
CA LEU A 380 22.76 13.03 5.56
C LEU A 380 23.86 12.58 6.54
N PRO A 381 23.49 12.22 7.78
CA PRO A 381 24.47 11.79 8.79
C PRO A 381 25.33 10.64 8.29
N THR A 382 26.59 10.62 8.71
CA THR A 382 27.57 9.57 8.35
C THR A 382 27.83 9.42 6.84
N THR A 383 27.48 10.43 6.06
CA THR A 383 27.77 10.55 4.62
C THR A 383 28.25 11.96 4.30
N ASN A 384 28.88 12.12 3.14
CA ASN A 384 29.24 13.45 2.61
C ASN A 384 28.17 13.98 1.63
N ILE A 385 26.93 13.57 1.80
CA ILE A 385 25.85 13.86 0.85
C ILE A 385 24.92 14.91 1.44
N ARG A 386 24.87 16.07 0.81
CA ARG A 386 23.89 17.12 1.05
C ARG A 386 22.67 16.90 0.16
N VAL A 387 21.54 16.59 0.76
CA VAL A 387 20.25 16.41 0.08
C VAL A 387 19.57 17.77 -0.03
N THR A 388 19.33 18.21 -1.26
CA THR A 388 18.67 19.49 -1.55
C THR A 388 17.15 19.33 -1.53
N GLU A 389 16.45 20.42 -1.27
CA GLU A 389 15.00 20.49 -1.34
C GLU A 389 14.48 20.01 -2.70
N GLY A 390 13.37 19.28 -2.71
CA GLY A 390 12.78 18.68 -3.91
C GLY A 390 13.41 17.35 -4.34
N THR A 391 14.52 16.91 -3.74
CA THR A 391 15.12 15.61 -4.03
C THR A 391 14.18 14.49 -3.56
N LEU A 392 13.84 13.57 -4.47
CA LEU A 392 13.08 12.38 -4.14
C LEU A 392 13.93 11.38 -3.36
N ILE A 393 13.33 10.72 -2.40
CA ILE A 393 13.93 9.66 -1.60
C ILE A 393 13.09 8.40 -1.78
N THR A 394 13.72 7.29 -2.16
CA THR A 394 13.04 5.99 -2.25
C THR A 394 13.68 4.98 -1.31
N ILE A 395 12.85 4.29 -0.52
CA ILE A 395 13.24 3.16 0.32
C ILE A 395 12.70 1.90 -0.35
N PRO A 396 13.55 1.00 -0.82
CA PRO A 396 13.17 -0.19 -1.60
C PRO A 396 12.73 -1.34 -0.69
N VAL A 397 11.54 -1.26 -0.12
CA VAL A 397 11.00 -2.21 0.87
C VAL A 397 11.08 -3.65 0.36
N PHE A 398 10.70 -3.90 -0.90
CA PHE A 398 10.72 -5.23 -1.47
C PHE A 398 12.14 -5.80 -1.59
N GLY A 399 13.15 -4.97 -1.92
CA GLY A 399 14.55 -5.35 -1.91
C GLY A 399 15.06 -5.62 -0.49
N LEU A 400 14.78 -4.69 0.42
CA LEU A 400 15.17 -4.78 1.82
C LEU A 400 14.64 -6.06 2.49
N HIS A 401 13.37 -6.40 2.27
CA HIS A 401 12.72 -7.59 2.82
C HIS A 401 13.25 -8.90 2.22
N ARG A 402 13.97 -8.85 1.12
CA ARG A 402 14.59 -10.02 0.46
C ARG A 402 16.12 -10.02 0.50
N ASP A 403 16.72 -9.12 1.27
CA ASP A 403 18.17 -9.08 1.43
C ASP A 403 18.65 -10.33 2.20
N PRO A 404 19.52 -11.19 1.59
CA PRO A 404 20.02 -12.38 2.26
C PRO A 404 20.91 -12.09 3.47
N ALA A 405 21.49 -10.87 3.57
CA ALA A 405 22.25 -10.45 4.75
C ALA A 405 21.34 -10.18 5.96
N ILE A 406 20.08 -9.80 5.72
CA ILE A 406 19.07 -9.53 6.76
C ILE A 406 18.19 -10.76 6.99
N TYR A 407 17.79 -11.43 5.92
CA TYR A 407 16.93 -12.61 5.90
C TYR A 407 17.62 -13.76 5.15
N PRO A 408 18.42 -14.60 5.83
CA PRO A 408 19.06 -15.76 5.21
C PRO A 408 18.03 -16.63 4.48
N HIS A 409 18.36 -17.08 3.26
CA HIS A 409 17.42 -17.81 2.40
C HIS A 409 16.08 -17.08 2.20
N PRO A 410 16.08 -15.85 1.63
CA PRO A 410 14.93 -14.95 1.64
C PRO A 410 13.71 -15.49 0.89
N ASP A 411 13.90 -16.42 -0.04
CA ASP A 411 12.82 -17.05 -0.81
C ASP A 411 12.11 -18.18 -0.04
N LYS A 412 12.73 -18.72 1.00
CA LYS A 412 12.10 -19.69 1.89
C LYS A 412 11.02 -18.99 2.73
N PHE A 413 9.81 -19.55 2.71
CA PHE A 413 8.72 -19.11 3.59
C PHE A 413 8.89 -19.71 4.98
N ASP A 414 9.25 -18.90 5.96
CA ASP A 414 9.60 -19.34 7.33
C ASP A 414 8.99 -18.38 8.37
N PRO A 415 7.78 -18.67 8.88
CA PRO A 415 7.13 -17.86 9.91
C PRO A 415 7.95 -17.72 11.21
N GLU A 416 8.86 -18.65 11.50
CA GLU A 416 9.70 -18.60 12.71
C GLU A 416 10.75 -17.47 12.67
N ARG A 417 10.90 -16.76 11.54
CA ARG A 417 11.64 -15.50 11.46
C ARG A 417 11.02 -14.39 12.33
N PHE A 418 9.75 -14.57 12.73
CA PHE A 418 9.01 -13.64 13.56
C PHE A 418 8.85 -14.13 14.99
N ASN A 419 9.75 -15.00 15.46
CA ASN A 419 9.92 -15.28 16.89
C ASN A 419 10.51 -14.07 17.60
N ALA A 420 10.19 -13.90 18.87
CA ALA A 420 10.56 -12.73 19.67
C ALA A 420 12.08 -12.48 19.70
N ASP A 421 12.88 -13.56 19.84
CA ASP A 421 14.34 -13.53 19.82
C ASP A 421 14.89 -13.01 18.48
N LYS A 422 14.35 -13.50 17.36
CA LYS A 422 14.76 -13.09 16.00
C LYS A 422 14.32 -11.66 15.68
N ILE A 423 13.16 -11.24 16.16
CA ILE A 423 12.71 -9.84 16.02
C ILE A 423 13.64 -8.92 16.81
N ALA A 424 13.99 -9.27 18.06
CA ALA A 424 14.86 -8.47 18.91
C ALA A 424 16.29 -8.34 18.34
N ALA A 425 16.80 -9.39 17.69
CA ALA A 425 18.12 -9.39 17.04
C ALA A 425 18.16 -8.62 15.73
N ARG A 426 17.02 -8.35 15.10
CA ARG A 426 16.92 -7.67 13.79
C ARG A 426 16.83 -6.16 13.97
N HIS A 427 17.50 -5.42 13.10
CA HIS A 427 17.35 -3.95 13.07
C HIS A 427 15.87 -3.56 12.87
N PRO A 428 15.31 -2.62 13.68
CA PRO A 428 13.87 -2.31 13.63
C PRO A 428 13.39 -1.84 12.25
N TYR A 429 14.24 -1.16 11.48
CA TYR A 429 13.92 -0.66 10.14
C TYR A 429 14.17 -1.67 9.01
N ALA A 430 14.50 -2.91 9.34
CA ALA A 430 14.62 -3.99 8.35
C ALA A 430 13.28 -4.60 7.93
N TYR A 431 12.17 -4.30 8.64
CA TYR A 431 10.83 -4.81 8.36
C TYR A 431 9.82 -3.66 8.35
N LEU A 432 9.36 -3.25 7.18
CA LEU A 432 8.59 -2.03 6.95
C LEU A 432 7.29 -2.24 6.14
N PRO A 433 6.47 -3.28 6.41
CA PRO A 433 5.29 -3.57 5.59
C PRO A 433 4.21 -2.48 5.67
N PHE A 434 4.20 -1.72 6.76
CA PHE A 434 3.29 -0.59 7.00
C PHE A 434 4.00 0.77 6.98
N GLY A 435 5.29 0.79 6.61
CA GLY A 435 6.15 1.94 6.83
C GLY A 435 6.53 2.13 8.29
N GLU A 436 7.13 3.29 8.63
CA GLU A 436 7.53 3.62 10.00
C GLU A 436 7.49 5.15 10.20
N GLY A 437 7.54 5.58 11.48
CA GLY A 437 7.51 6.97 11.88
C GLY A 437 6.11 7.60 11.81
N PRO A 438 5.99 8.95 11.83
CA PRO A 438 4.69 9.62 11.90
C PRO A 438 3.75 9.33 10.70
N ARG A 439 4.30 8.93 9.55
CA ARG A 439 3.55 8.53 8.33
C ARG A 439 3.31 7.01 8.24
N ILE A 440 3.47 6.26 9.33
CA ILE A 440 3.09 4.84 9.41
C ILE A 440 1.61 4.66 9.03
N CYS A 441 1.27 3.51 8.46
CA CYS A 441 -0.11 3.19 8.10
C CYS A 441 -1.07 3.38 9.28
N ILE A 442 -2.12 4.18 9.09
CA ILE A 442 -3.12 4.45 10.12
C ILE A 442 -3.99 3.21 10.39
N GLY A 443 -4.22 2.40 9.36
CA GLY A 443 -5.07 1.20 9.39
C GLY A 443 -4.35 -0.10 9.76
N THR A 444 -3.13 -0.06 10.31
CA THR A 444 -2.32 -1.27 10.61
C THR A 444 -3.12 -2.33 11.39
N ARG A 445 -3.77 -1.94 12.50
CA ARG A 445 -4.56 -2.86 13.35
C ARG A 445 -5.77 -3.41 12.61
N PHE A 446 -6.45 -2.57 11.83
CA PHE A 446 -7.60 -2.95 11.03
C PHE A 446 -7.19 -3.94 9.92
N GLY A 447 -6.10 -3.67 9.20
CA GLY A 447 -5.58 -4.54 8.16
C GLY A 447 -5.20 -5.94 8.68
N TYR A 448 -4.54 -6.02 9.84
CA TYR A 448 -4.29 -7.32 10.49
C TYR A 448 -5.58 -8.03 10.86
N MET A 449 -6.53 -7.32 11.46
CA MET A 449 -7.79 -7.93 11.92
C MET A 449 -8.60 -8.47 10.74
N GLN A 450 -8.78 -7.66 9.69
CA GLN A 450 -9.48 -8.04 8.46
C GLN A 450 -8.84 -9.26 7.80
N THR A 451 -7.51 -9.25 7.62
CA THR A 451 -6.76 -10.36 7.00
C THR A 451 -6.87 -11.63 7.83
N LYS A 452 -6.65 -11.54 9.15
CA LYS A 452 -6.72 -12.70 10.05
C LYS A 452 -8.13 -13.31 10.08
N ILE A 453 -9.19 -12.49 10.18
CA ILE A 453 -10.58 -13.00 10.19
C ILE A 453 -10.88 -13.72 8.88
N GLY A 454 -10.51 -13.16 7.73
CA GLY A 454 -10.71 -13.83 6.45
C GLY A 454 -10.01 -15.19 6.37
N LEU A 455 -8.74 -15.25 6.80
CA LEU A 455 -7.96 -16.50 6.84
C LEU A 455 -8.57 -17.51 7.83
N VAL A 456 -8.93 -17.08 9.05
CA VAL A 456 -9.57 -17.94 10.06
C VAL A 456 -10.89 -18.51 9.55
N SER A 457 -11.73 -17.66 8.94
CA SER A 457 -13.03 -18.08 8.42
C SER A 457 -12.92 -19.16 7.35
N LEU A 458 -11.89 -19.09 6.51
CA LEU A 458 -11.62 -20.10 5.50
C LEU A 458 -10.92 -21.34 6.05
N LEU A 459 -9.82 -21.18 6.80
CA LEU A 459 -9.00 -22.29 7.26
C LEU A 459 -9.65 -23.13 8.36
N SER A 460 -10.67 -22.59 9.05
CA SER A 460 -11.51 -23.36 9.97
C SER A 460 -12.40 -24.38 9.26
N LYS A 461 -12.72 -24.17 7.99
CA LYS A 461 -13.66 -25.00 7.23
C LYS A 461 -13.05 -25.73 6.05
N TYR A 462 -11.96 -25.17 5.46
CA TYR A 462 -11.41 -25.62 4.19
C TYR A 462 -9.91 -25.84 4.25
N LYS A 463 -9.45 -26.66 3.30
CA LYS A 463 -8.05 -26.90 2.99
C LYS A 463 -7.77 -26.40 1.59
N PHE A 464 -6.59 -25.81 1.39
CA PHE A 464 -6.18 -25.22 0.12
C PHE A 464 -4.94 -25.95 -0.43
N LYS A 465 -4.99 -26.28 -1.72
CA LYS A 465 -3.83 -26.80 -2.49
C LYS A 465 -3.58 -25.90 -3.69
N LEU A 466 -2.34 -25.84 -4.13
CA LEU A 466 -2.01 -25.07 -5.31
C LEU A 466 -2.57 -25.74 -6.57
N HIS A 467 -3.23 -24.94 -7.43
CA HIS A 467 -3.67 -25.41 -8.72
C HIS A 467 -2.54 -25.25 -9.77
N PRO A 468 -2.33 -26.18 -10.73
CA PRO A 468 -1.26 -26.11 -11.72
C PRO A 468 -1.23 -24.85 -12.61
N ARG A 469 -2.33 -24.11 -12.70
CA ARG A 469 -2.38 -22.81 -13.40
C ARG A 469 -1.59 -21.71 -12.69
N THR A 470 -1.33 -21.84 -11.38
CA THR A 470 -0.58 -20.85 -10.64
C THR A 470 0.92 -21.11 -10.79
N PRO A 471 1.70 -20.16 -11.30
CA PRO A 471 3.12 -20.35 -11.49
C PRO A 471 3.90 -20.39 -10.17
N ILE A 472 5.00 -21.14 -10.16
CA ILE A 472 6.00 -21.14 -9.09
C ILE A 472 7.37 -20.89 -9.73
N PRO A 473 8.05 -19.77 -9.39
CA PRO A 473 7.60 -18.65 -8.55
C PRO A 473 6.51 -17.79 -9.22
N LEU A 474 5.84 -16.95 -8.42
CA LEU A 474 4.90 -15.96 -8.94
C LEU A 474 5.60 -14.90 -9.78
N THR A 475 4.92 -14.45 -10.82
CA THR A 475 5.27 -13.25 -11.58
C THR A 475 4.35 -12.11 -11.17
N PHE A 476 4.88 -10.89 -11.16
CA PHE A 476 4.12 -9.72 -10.71
C PHE A 476 3.62 -8.92 -11.90
N ASP A 477 2.47 -8.31 -11.68
CA ASP A 477 1.89 -7.37 -12.61
C ASP A 477 2.71 -6.08 -12.64
N GLU A 478 2.98 -5.56 -13.82
CA GLU A 478 3.88 -4.43 -14.03
C GLU A 478 3.23 -3.09 -13.67
N ALA A 479 1.91 -3.02 -13.75
CA ALA A 479 1.20 -1.75 -13.70
C ALA A 479 0.83 -1.22 -12.32
N PRO A 480 0.33 -2.03 -11.37
CA PRO A 480 -0.18 -1.50 -10.11
C PRO A 480 0.90 -0.94 -9.20
N ILE A 481 0.52 0.08 -8.39
CA ILE A 481 1.36 0.59 -7.28
C ILE A 481 1.49 -0.46 -6.18
N VAL A 482 0.44 -1.28 -6.01
CA VAL A 482 0.42 -2.43 -5.08
C VAL A 482 0.99 -3.64 -5.79
N LEU A 483 1.86 -4.38 -5.12
CA LEU A 483 2.48 -5.59 -5.67
C LEU A 483 1.40 -6.66 -5.90
N THR A 484 0.99 -6.84 -7.14
CA THR A 484 -0.10 -7.74 -7.56
C THR A 484 0.44 -8.87 -8.41
N VAL A 485 -0.18 -10.05 -8.34
CA VAL A 485 0.21 -11.23 -9.15
C VAL A 485 -0.36 -11.11 -10.55
N LYS A 486 0.49 -11.37 -11.55
CA LYS A 486 0.09 -11.50 -12.95
C LYS A 486 -0.61 -12.84 -13.18
N GLY A 487 -1.79 -12.79 -13.80
CA GLY A 487 -2.58 -13.98 -14.10
C GLY A 487 -3.36 -14.59 -12.95
N GLY A 488 -3.35 -13.96 -11.76
CA GLY A 488 -4.10 -14.40 -10.58
C GLY A 488 -3.47 -15.58 -9.82
N VAL A 489 -4.07 -15.96 -8.70
CA VAL A 489 -3.68 -17.13 -7.89
C VAL A 489 -4.84 -18.11 -7.85
N HIS A 490 -4.64 -19.24 -8.50
CA HIS A 490 -5.63 -20.32 -8.60
C HIS A 490 -5.33 -21.41 -7.56
N LEU A 491 -6.30 -21.72 -6.73
CA LEU A 491 -6.21 -22.73 -5.68
C LEU A 491 -7.33 -23.75 -5.82
N ILE A 492 -7.07 -24.99 -5.42
CA ILE A 492 -8.08 -26.01 -5.20
C ILE A 492 -8.55 -25.87 -3.77
N ILE A 493 -9.88 -25.74 -3.57
CA ILE A 493 -10.49 -25.70 -2.28
C ILE A 493 -11.15 -27.05 -1.96
N GLU A 494 -10.87 -27.59 -0.78
CA GLU A 494 -11.42 -28.89 -0.32
C GLU A 494 -12.07 -28.68 1.06
N PRO A 495 -13.14 -29.44 1.41
CA PRO A 495 -13.65 -29.47 2.78
C PRO A 495 -12.57 -29.97 3.74
N ARG A 496 -12.65 -29.54 4.96
CA ARG A 496 -11.76 -29.97 6.05
C ARG A 496 -12.17 -31.33 6.59
#